data_cc10ce202d2e5046483c673794095eb2
#
_entry.id   cc10ce202d2e5046483c673794095eb2
#
_cell.length_a   1.000
_cell.length_b   1.000
_cell.length_c   1.000
_cell.angle_alpha   90.00
_cell.angle_beta   90.00
_cell.angle_gamma   90.00
#
_symmetry.space_group_name_H-M   'P 1'
#
loop_
_entity.id
_entity.type
_entity.pdbx_description
1 polymer ?
#
loop_
_entity_poly.entity_id
_entity_poly.type
_entity_poly.pdbx_seq_one_letter_code
_entity_poly.pdbx_strand_id
1 'polypeptide(L)'
;TYYLTSSGGRQYRSKDLVMWEGPYNVIDISGTWMEKAGFAAAAEIHKVGDYYYYAGTWSDHSDLIQQVPRRYNVPHNQTVLLRASNPEGPYEVFDRNPNHDYQPREWDCIDGTLYEENGHIYMIFVHEWTQLIDGTMDYVELSADLAETISEPVTMFRASENPSCGEMNSLGEATFGLKMPGWVTDGPQMFRTKTGKLGMLWATWGKERYFQAICYSESGTIAGPWIQEPEPFLADNSG
;
A
#
# COMPACT_ATOMS: atom_id res chain seq x y z
N THR A 1 -12.79 -22.61 -3.81
CA THR A 1 -12.47 -22.04 -2.49
C THR A 1 -12.29 -20.55 -2.64
N TYR A 2 -12.84 -19.79 -1.72
CA TYR A 2 -12.65 -18.35 -1.57
C TYR A 2 -11.63 -18.13 -0.45
N TYR A 3 -10.83 -17.09 -0.61
CA TYR A 3 -9.79 -16.73 0.35
C TYR A 3 -10.00 -15.28 0.78
N LEU A 4 -9.93 -15.01 2.07
CA LEU A 4 -9.93 -13.68 2.67
C LEU A 4 -8.59 -13.50 3.38
N THR A 5 -7.80 -12.56 2.93
CA THR A 5 -6.53 -12.20 3.57
C THR A 5 -6.77 -11.07 4.56
N SER A 6 -6.11 -11.14 5.70
CA SER A 6 -6.11 -10.05 6.67
C SER A 6 -4.69 -9.76 7.16
N SER A 7 -4.55 -8.62 7.82
CA SER A 7 -3.27 -8.21 8.42
C SER A 7 -2.70 -9.28 9.35
N GLY A 8 -1.37 -9.28 9.53
CA GLY A 8 -0.66 -10.22 10.39
C GLY A 8 -0.44 -11.60 9.77
N GLY A 9 -0.43 -11.72 8.44
CA GLY A 9 -0.19 -12.98 7.73
C GLY A 9 -1.32 -14.00 7.87
N ARG A 10 -2.53 -13.54 8.12
CA ARG A 10 -3.69 -14.39 8.39
C ARG A 10 -4.58 -14.54 7.17
N GLN A 11 -5.09 -15.75 6.97
CA GLN A 11 -6.02 -16.08 5.89
C GLN A 11 -7.21 -16.86 6.44
N TYR A 12 -8.38 -16.56 5.91
CA TYR A 12 -9.61 -17.34 6.10
C TYR A 12 -10.03 -17.98 4.78
N ARG A 13 -10.70 -19.11 4.86
CA ARG A 13 -11.12 -19.91 3.69
C ARG A 13 -12.59 -20.20 3.76
N SER A 14 -13.27 -20.13 2.61
CA SER A 14 -14.70 -20.46 2.50
C SER A 14 -14.99 -21.23 1.23
N LYS A 15 -16.07 -22.02 1.26
CA LYS A 15 -16.63 -22.70 0.08
C LYS A 15 -17.85 -21.96 -0.47
N ASP A 16 -18.47 -21.11 0.32
CA ASP A 16 -19.79 -20.51 0.07
C ASP A 16 -19.89 -19.00 0.35
N LEU A 17 -18.78 -18.37 0.81
CA LEU A 17 -18.70 -16.96 1.27
C LEU A 17 -19.52 -16.66 2.54
N VAL A 18 -20.10 -17.68 3.18
CA VAL A 18 -20.91 -17.54 4.40
C VAL A 18 -20.16 -18.12 5.61
N MET A 19 -19.69 -19.35 5.49
CA MET A 19 -18.93 -20.02 6.53
C MET A 19 -17.44 -19.90 6.22
N TRP A 20 -16.68 -19.41 7.20
CA TRP A 20 -15.25 -19.18 7.08
C TRP A 20 -14.47 -19.98 8.10
N GLU A 21 -13.45 -20.67 7.65
CA GLU A 21 -12.48 -21.41 8.46
C GLU A 21 -11.19 -20.60 8.61
N GLY A 22 -10.56 -20.66 9.77
CA GLY A 22 -9.32 -19.95 10.06
C GLY A 22 -9.37 -19.22 11.41
N PRO A 23 -8.46 -18.28 11.70
CA PRO A 23 -7.38 -17.85 10.78
C PRO A 23 -6.24 -18.86 10.66
N TYR A 24 -5.71 -19.03 9.45
CA TYR A 24 -4.49 -19.77 9.18
C TYR A 24 -3.33 -18.77 9.04
N ASN A 25 -2.17 -19.07 9.63
CA ASN A 25 -0.95 -18.32 9.31
C ASN A 25 -0.43 -18.81 7.95
N VAL A 26 -0.22 -17.88 7.01
CA VAL A 26 0.17 -18.23 5.64
C VAL A 26 1.52 -17.67 5.22
N ILE A 27 2.20 -16.91 6.10
CA ILE A 27 3.53 -16.34 5.83
C ILE A 27 4.62 -17.06 6.62
N ASP A 28 5.81 -17.17 6.04
CA ASP A 28 7.05 -17.53 6.71
C ASP A 28 8.10 -16.44 6.46
N ILE A 29 8.38 -15.67 7.50
CA ILE A 29 9.32 -14.56 7.53
C ILE A 29 10.49 -14.84 8.48
N SER A 30 10.67 -16.08 8.84
CA SER A 30 11.69 -16.52 9.80
C SER A 30 13.10 -16.09 9.38
N GLY A 31 13.85 -15.53 10.30
CA GLY A 31 15.22 -15.06 10.08
C GLY A 31 15.35 -13.72 9.36
N THR A 32 14.25 -13.07 9.00
CA THR A 32 14.25 -11.72 8.43
C THR A 32 14.03 -10.64 9.49
N TRP A 33 14.26 -9.36 9.14
CA TRP A 33 13.93 -8.24 10.03
C TRP A 33 12.41 -8.14 10.32
N MET A 34 11.58 -8.58 9.40
CA MET A 34 10.11 -8.61 9.53
C MET A 34 9.63 -9.46 10.70
N GLU A 35 10.38 -10.51 11.07
CA GLU A 35 10.07 -11.34 12.26
C GLU A 35 10.06 -10.50 13.54
N LYS A 36 10.98 -9.53 13.66
CA LYS A 36 11.06 -8.61 14.81
C LYS A 36 10.04 -7.48 14.74
N ALA A 37 9.72 -7.02 13.54
CA ALA A 37 8.67 -6.04 13.30
C ALA A 37 7.27 -6.61 13.61
N GLY A 38 7.09 -7.91 13.43
CA GLY A 38 5.99 -8.72 13.97
C GLY A 38 4.71 -8.69 13.15
N PHE A 39 4.15 -7.54 12.82
CA PHE A 39 2.81 -7.43 12.25
C PHE A 39 2.84 -6.87 10.83
N ALA A 40 2.30 -7.62 9.87
CA ALA A 40 2.08 -7.15 8.51
C ALA A 40 0.74 -6.41 8.42
N ALA A 41 0.77 -5.13 8.08
CA ALA A 41 -0.44 -4.33 7.81
C ALA A 41 -0.85 -4.40 6.32
N ALA A 42 -2.07 -3.99 6.02
CA ALA A 42 -2.62 -3.78 4.68
C ALA A 42 -2.29 -4.91 3.68
N ALA A 43 -2.54 -6.14 4.10
CA ALA A 43 -2.11 -7.32 3.36
C ALA A 43 -3.02 -7.65 2.17
N GLU A 44 -2.42 -7.88 1.01
CA GLU A 44 -3.09 -8.32 -0.21
C GLU A 44 -2.44 -9.59 -0.76
N ILE A 45 -3.19 -10.36 -1.55
CA ILE A 45 -2.66 -11.50 -2.31
C ILE A 45 -2.98 -11.29 -3.79
N HIS A 46 -1.94 -11.31 -4.61
CA HIS A 46 -2.02 -11.21 -6.06
C HIS A 46 -1.58 -12.51 -6.71
N LYS A 47 -2.22 -12.87 -7.82
CA LYS A 47 -1.75 -13.95 -8.68
C LYS A 47 -1.07 -13.35 -9.91
N VAL A 48 0.21 -13.64 -10.09
CA VAL A 48 0.97 -13.23 -11.26
C VAL A 48 1.68 -14.47 -11.84
N GLY A 49 1.38 -14.78 -13.09
CA GLY A 49 1.87 -16.00 -13.72
C GLY A 49 1.48 -17.26 -12.94
N ASP A 50 2.46 -18.08 -12.61
CA ASP A 50 2.27 -19.35 -11.90
C ASP A 50 2.32 -19.23 -10.38
N TYR A 51 2.58 -18.03 -9.85
CA TYR A 51 2.78 -17.79 -8.43
C TYR A 51 1.74 -16.87 -7.82
N TYR A 52 1.65 -16.95 -6.50
CA TYR A 52 0.88 -16.04 -5.65
C TYR A 52 1.85 -15.19 -4.84
N TYR A 53 1.54 -13.91 -4.72
CA TYR A 53 2.36 -12.93 -4.03
C TYR A 53 1.55 -12.28 -2.92
N TYR A 54 2.09 -12.33 -1.71
CA TYR A 54 1.55 -11.63 -0.56
C TYR A 54 2.28 -10.29 -0.45
N ALA A 55 1.58 -9.20 -0.61
CA ALA A 55 2.08 -7.86 -0.34
C ALA A 55 1.65 -7.47 1.08
N GLY A 56 2.58 -7.08 1.91
CA GLY A 56 2.29 -6.61 3.26
C GLY A 56 3.25 -5.52 3.69
N THR A 57 2.80 -4.63 4.55
CA THR A 57 3.62 -3.55 5.11
C THR A 57 4.09 -3.91 6.51
N TRP A 58 5.39 -3.84 6.73
CA TRP A 58 6.02 -4.00 8.05
C TRP A 58 6.65 -2.71 8.51
N SER A 59 6.60 -2.47 9.84
CA SER A 59 7.19 -1.29 10.49
C SER A 59 8.42 -1.71 11.27
N ASP A 60 9.62 -1.29 10.85
CA ASP A 60 10.84 -1.52 11.61
C ASP A 60 11.10 -0.36 12.59
N HIS A 61 10.73 -0.58 13.84
CA HIS A 61 10.96 0.38 14.92
C HIS A 61 12.43 0.47 15.37
N SER A 62 13.29 -0.43 14.90
CA SER A 62 14.74 -0.40 15.17
C SER A 62 15.49 0.38 14.10
N ASP A 63 14.89 0.58 12.94
CA ASP A 63 15.40 1.40 11.84
C ASP A 63 14.51 2.64 11.70
N LEU A 64 14.97 3.77 12.18
CA LEU A 64 14.20 5.02 12.20
C LEU A 64 14.69 5.93 11.08
N ILE A 65 13.76 6.38 10.25
CA ILE A 65 14.02 7.34 9.20
C ILE A 65 13.63 8.76 9.62
N GLN A 66 14.35 9.74 9.10
CA GLN A 66 14.09 11.13 9.43
C GLN A 66 12.89 11.66 8.64
N GLN A 67 11.94 12.27 9.35
CA GLN A 67 10.87 13.01 8.73
C GLN A 67 11.40 14.29 8.06
N VAL A 68 11.06 14.48 6.80
CA VAL A 68 11.39 15.67 6.01
C VAL A 68 10.09 16.45 5.74
N PRO A 69 10.02 17.74 6.08
CA PRO A 69 11.06 18.66 6.60
C PRO A 69 11.13 18.76 8.13
N ARG A 70 10.45 17.93 8.90
CA ARG A 70 10.13 18.21 10.30
C ARG A 70 11.11 17.70 11.34
N ARG A 71 12.08 16.91 10.97
CA ARG A 71 13.17 16.43 11.85
C ARG A 71 12.73 15.47 12.96
N TYR A 72 11.56 14.83 12.84
CA TYR A 72 11.19 13.69 13.67
C TYR A 72 11.72 12.41 13.04
N ASN A 73 11.95 11.42 13.89
CA ASN A 73 12.20 10.07 13.42
C ASN A 73 10.89 9.30 13.44
N VAL A 74 10.61 8.62 12.35
CA VAL A 74 9.47 7.70 12.21
C VAL A 74 9.98 6.29 11.99
N PRO A 75 9.23 5.24 12.36
CA PRO A 75 9.59 3.87 12.00
C PRO A 75 9.77 3.75 10.49
N HIS A 76 10.70 2.90 10.08
CA HIS A 76 10.88 2.58 8.68
C HIS A 76 9.80 1.58 8.25
N ASN A 77 8.83 2.07 7.48
CA ASN A 77 7.78 1.24 6.90
C ASN A 77 8.14 0.85 5.47
N GLN A 78 7.98 -0.44 5.16
CA GLN A 78 8.19 -0.95 3.81
C GLN A 78 7.10 -1.97 3.47
N THR A 79 6.59 -1.93 2.24
CA THR A 79 5.82 -3.03 1.69
C THR A 79 6.76 -4.06 1.08
N VAL A 80 6.67 -5.28 1.56
CA VAL A 80 7.49 -6.42 1.09
C VAL A 80 6.60 -7.42 0.38
N LEU A 81 7.13 -8.05 -0.67
CA LEU A 81 6.49 -9.15 -1.37
C LEU A 81 7.04 -10.49 -0.86
N LEU A 82 6.13 -11.39 -0.52
CA LEU A 82 6.45 -12.80 -0.28
C LEU A 82 5.79 -13.63 -1.37
N ARG A 83 6.32 -14.81 -1.71
CA ARG A 83 5.84 -15.66 -2.80
C ARG A 83 5.47 -17.06 -2.35
N ALA A 84 4.43 -17.62 -2.95
CA ALA A 84 4.02 -19.02 -2.79
C ALA A 84 3.61 -19.64 -4.13
N SER A 85 3.66 -20.96 -4.24
CA SER A 85 3.19 -21.72 -5.40
C SER A 85 1.67 -21.97 -5.38
N ASN A 86 1.00 -21.70 -4.27
CA ASN A 86 -0.43 -21.87 -4.12
C ASN A 86 -1.01 -20.77 -3.20
N PRO A 87 -2.33 -20.49 -3.26
CA PRO A 87 -2.92 -19.38 -2.50
C PRO A 87 -2.97 -19.60 -0.98
N GLU A 88 -2.65 -20.79 -0.51
CA GLU A 88 -2.67 -21.15 0.91
C GLU A 88 -1.31 -20.99 1.59
N GLY A 89 -0.29 -20.56 0.82
CA GLY A 89 1.08 -20.40 1.32
C GLY A 89 1.83 -21.75 1.51
N PRO A 90 2.92 -21.78 2.28
CA PRO A 90 3.51 -20.61 2.91
C PRO A 90 4.03 -19.59 1.89
N TYR A 91 3.86 -18.31 2.20
CA TYR A 91 4.48 -17.22 1.46
C TYR A 91 5.82 -16.91 2.08
N GLU A 92 6.88 -16.99 1.30
CA GLU A 92 8.27 -16.89 1.73
C GLU A 92 9.00 -15.77 0.98
N VAL A 93 10.07 -15.24 1.55
CA VAL A 93 10.96 -14.29 0.85
C VAL A 93 11.59 -14.96 -0.37
N PHE A 94 11.69 -14.20 -1.45
CA PHE A 94 12.23 -14.69 -2.73
C PHE A 94 13.01 -13.62 -3.48
N ASP A 95 12.99 -12.38 -2.97
CA ASP A 95 13.64 -11.23 -3.60
C ASP A 95 15.17 -11.33 -3.55
N ARG A 96 15.85 -10.48 -4.36
CA ARG A 96 17.30 -10.43 -4.44
C ARG A 96 17.92 -9.36 -3.54
N ASN A 97 17.09 -8.53 -2.91
CA ASN A 97 17.56 -7.48 -2.03
C ASN A 97 17.73 -8.02 -0.59
N PRO A 98 18.93 -7.99 0.00
CA PRO A 98 19.15 -8.52 1.35
C PRO A 98 18.38 -7.78 2.44
N ASN A 99 17.88 -6.59 2.14
CA ASN A 99 17.01 -5.82 3.04
C ASN A 99 15.53 -6.01 2.74
N HIS A 100 15.18 -6.71 1.65
CA HIS A 100 13.80 -6.89 1.16
C HIS A 100 13.09 -5.58 0.77
N ASP A 101 13.86 -4.52 0.46
CA ASP A 101 13.29 -3.22 0.09
C ASP A 101 12.85 -3.24 -1.39
N TYR A 102 11.60 -2.84 -1.62
CA TYR A 102 11.02 -2.61 -2.95
C TYR A 102 10.86 -1.12 -3.27
N GLN A 103 10.78 -0.30 -2.23
CA GLN A 103 10.73 1.15 -2.30
C GLN A 103 12.10 1.74 -1.90
N PRO A 104 12.36 3.03 -2.15
CA PRO A 104 13.58 3.66 -1.65
C PRO A 104 13.73 3.47 -0.13
N ARG A 105 14.90 3.01 0.30
CA ARG A 105 15.12 2.67 1.71
C ARG A 105 14.95 3.84 2.68
N GLU A 106 15.18 5.06 2.22
CA GLU A 106 15.00 6.27 3.01
C GLU A 106 13.56 6.80 3.05
N TRP A 107 12.62 6.09 2.40
CA TRP A 107 11.21 6.46 2.34
C TRP A 107 10.38 5.66 3.34
N ASP A 108 9.42 6.34 3.96
CA ASP A 108 8.37 5.74 4.77
C ASP A 108 7.22 5.34 3.85
N CYS A 109 7.14 4.05 3.51
CA CYS A 109 6.23 3.54 2.49
C CYS A 109 5.29 2.47 3.01
N ILE A 110 4.01 2.60 2.69
CA ILE A 110 2.97 1.65 3.11
C ILE A 110 2.04 1.24 1.95
N ASP A 111 1.19 0.25 2.21
CA ASP A 111 0.02 -0.12 1.40
C ASP A 111 0.34 -0.45 -0.08
N GLY A 112 1.45 -1.15 -0.31
CA GLY A 112 1.84 -1.51 -1.67
C GLY A 112 0.88 -2.53 -2.30
N THR A 113 0.43 -2.25 -3.53
CA THR A 113 -0.38 -3.12 -4.36
C THR A 113 0.27 -3.37 -5.73
N LEU A 114 -0.03 -4.49 -6.37
CA LEU A 114 0.51 -4.83 -7.68
C LEU A 114 -0.46 -4.44 -8.81
N TYR A 115 0.10 -3.91 -9.89
CA TYR A 115 -0.64 -3.60 -11.11
C TYR A 115 0.15 -4.04 -12.35
N GLU A 116 -0.51 -4.74 -13.27
CA GLU A 116 0.08 -5.16 -14.54
C GLU A 116 -0.46 -4.33 -15.69
N GLU A 117 0.44 -3.81 -16.53
CA GLU A 117 0.10 -3.10 -17.75
C GLU A 117 1.06 -3.43 -18.88
N ASN A 118 0.53 -3.95 -20.00
CA ASN A 118 1.32 -4.26 -21.22
C ASN A 118 2.51 -5.22 -20.99
N GLY A 119 2.39 -6.10 -20.01
CA GLY A 119 3.44 -7.06 -19.64
C GLY A 119 4.50 -6.50 -18.70
N HIS A 120 4.33 -5.27 -18.22
CA HIS A 120 5.12 -4.65 -17.16
C HIS A 120 4.36 -4.77 -15.84
N ILE A 121 5.06 -4.99 -14.75
CA ILE A 121 4.48 -5.13 -13.43
C ILE A 121 4.99 -3.99 -12.56
N TYR A 122 4.07 -3.32 -11.90
CA TYR A 122 4.34 -2.17 -11.04
C TYR A 122 3.90 -2.47 -9.61
N MET A 123 4.65 -1.97 -8.65
CA MET A 123 4.18 -1.81 -7.28
C MET A 123 3.77 -0.35 -7.11
N ILE A 124 2.50 -0.12 -6.79
CA ILE A 124 1.97 1.18 -6.41
C ILE A 124 1.92 1.22 -4.90
N PHE A 125 2.34 2.30 -4.28
CA PHE A 125 2.43 2.43 -2.83
C PHE A 125 2.24 3.87 -2.37
N VAL A 126 2.02 4.03 -1.09
CA VAL A 126 1.95 5.32 -0.42
C VAL A 126 3.33 5.71 0.08
N HIS A 127 3.77 6.93 -0.20
CA HIS A 127 4.86 7.58 0.51
C HIS A 127 4.25 8.50 1.57
N GLU A 128 4.46 8.15 2.81
CA GLU A 128 3.68 8.58 3.97
C GLU A 128 3.73 10.10 4.27
N TRP A 129 2.58 10.66 4.63
CA TRP A 129 2.45 12.02 5.15
C TRP A 129 3.27 12.23 6.43
N THR A 130 3.48 11.19 7.21
CA THR A 130 4.33 11.20 8.41
C THR A 130 5.75 11.60 8.10
N GLN A 131 6.25 11.30 6.90
CA GLN A 131 7.53 11.77 6.39
C GLN A 131 7.41 13.08 5.59
N LEU A 132 6.44 13.17 4.67
CA LEU A 132 6.34 14.25 3.67
C LEU A 132 5.46 15.44 4.08
N ILE A 133 4.52 15.28 5.01
CA ILE A 133 3.40 16.19 5.31
C ILE A 133 2.23 15.99 4.35
N ASP A 134 2.47 16.11 3.07
CA ASP A 134 1.53 15.88 1.98
C ASP A 134 1.90 14.55 1.34
N GLY A 135 1.23 13.49 1.78
CA GLY A 135 1.47 12.13 1.31
C GLY A 135 1.31 12.02 -0.20
N THR A 136 2.08 11.13 -0.80
CA THR A 136 2.03 10.90 -2.24
C THR A 136 1.61 9.46 -2.55
N MET A 137 1.04 9.27 -3.72
CA MET A 137 0.87 7.97 -4.34
C MET A 137 1.97 7.82 -5.38
N ASP A 138 2.78 6.78 -5.22
CA ASP A 138 3.96 6.55 -6.05
C ASP A 138 3.94 5.14 -6.64
N TYR A 139 4.73 4.90 -7.67
CA TYR A 139 4.97 3.56 -8.18
C TYR A 139 6.42 3.34 -8.58
N VAL A 140 6.82 2.07 -8.57
CA VAL A 140 8.05 1.56 -9.16
C VAL A 140 7.71 0.42 -10.13
N GLU A 141 8.56 0.21 -11.14
CA GLU A 141 8.49 -0.98 -11.98
C GLU A 141 9.30 -2.11 -11.36
N LEU A 142 8.75 -3.31 -11.38
CA LEU A 142 9.37 -4.53 -10.90
C LEU A 142 9.94 -5.35 -12.06
N SER A 143 10.97 -6.14 -11.77
CA SER A 143 11.45 -7.17 -12.70
C SER A 143 10.33 -8.17 -13.01
N ALA A 144 10.45 -8.87 -14.14
CA ALA A 144 9.43 -9.82 -14.60
C ALA A 144 9.13 -10.97 -13.62
N ASP A 145 10.07 -11.29 -12.73
CA ASP A 145 9.92 -12.28 -11.65
C ASP A 145 9.57 -11.65 -10.30
N LEU A 146 9.32 -10.34 -10.27
CA LEU A 146 9.00 -9.51 -9.09
C LEU A 146 10.07 -9.54 -7.99
N ALA A 147 11.29 -10.00 -8.28
CA ALA A 147 12.31 -10.18 -7.26
C ALA A 147 13.16 -8.93 -6.99
N GLU A 148 12.94 -7.85 -7.73
CA GLU A 148 13.64 -6.56 -7.53
C GLU A 148 12.91 -5.43 -8.25
N THR A 149 13.14 -4.21 -7.78
CA THR A 149 12.75 -2.97 -8.44
C THR A 149 13.74 -2.62 -9.53
N ILE A 150 13.26 -2.22 -10.72
CA ILE A 150 14.07 -1.91 -11.89
C ILE A 150 13.93 -0.47 -12.39
N SER A 151 13.17 0.37 -11.68
CA SER A 151 13.00 1.79 -12.00
C SER A 151 13.20 2.68 -10.79
N GLU A 152 13.44 3.96 -11.01
CA GLU A 152 13.24 4.99 -9.99
C GLU A 152 11.75 5.13 -9.68
N PRO A 153 11.38 5.60 -8.47
CA PRO A 153 9.99 5.85 -8.12
C PRO A 153 9.42 7.03 -8.91
N VAL A 154 8.16 6.91 -9.26
CA VAL A 154 7.42 7.96 -9.98
C VAL A 154 6.19 8.36 -9.18
N THR A 155 6.10 9.64 -8.84
CA THR A 155 4.93 10.19 -8.15
C THR A 155 3.75 10.34 -9.12
N MET A 156 2.62 9.75 -8.76
CA MET A 156 1.37 9.81 -9.51
C MET A 156 0.58 11.08 -9.17
N PHE A 157 0.41 11.35 -7.88
CA PHE A 157 -0.28 12.54 -7.35
C PHE A 157 0.02 12.73 -5.86
N ARG A 158 -0.37 13.89 -5.32
CA ARG A 158 -0.36 14.23 -3.90
C ARG A 158 -1.76 14.20 -3.31
N ALA A 159 -1.87 13.92 -2.02
CA ALA A 159 -3.16 13.93 -1.34
C ALA A 159 -3.89 15.28 -1.48
N SER A 160 -3.18 16.38 -1.37
CA SER A 160 -3.74 17.76 -1.48
C SER A 160 -4.29 18.11 -2.86
N GLU A 161 -4.02 17.30 -3.90
CA GLU A 161 -4.61 17.48 -5.23
C GLU A 161 -6.09 17.07 -5.30
N ASN A 162 -6.56 16.26 -4.33
CA ASN A 162 -7.99 15.97 -4.23
C ASN A 162 -8.69 17.12 -3.49
N PRO A 163 -9.69 17.79 -4.08
CA PRO A 163 -10.33 18.98 -3.50
C PRO A 163 -11.15 18.68 -2.23
N SER A 164 -11.50 17.44 -1.98
CA SER A 164 -12.20 17.02 -0.75
C SER A 164 -11.24 16.60 0.36
N CYS A 165 -9.96 16.43 0.06
CA CYS A 165 -8.93 16.12 1.05
C CYS A 165 -8.74 17.30 2.00
N GLY A 166 -8.64 17.01 3.29
CA GLY A 166 -8.50 18.00 4.35
C GLY A 166 -7.17 17.89 5.07
N GLU A 167 -6.67 19.02 5.54
CA GLU A 167 -5.52 19.07 6.42
C GLU A 167 -5.85 18.48 7.81
N MET A 168 -5.05 17.51 8.26
CA MET A 168 -5.27 16.75 9.48
C MET A 168 -4.34 17.18 10.63
N ASN A 169 -4.59 18.35 11.20
CA ASN A 169 -3.81 18.84 12.35
C ASN A 169 -3.93 17.94 13.59
N SER A 170 -5.11 17.35 13.81
CA SER A 170 -5.36 16.46 14.96
C SER A 170 -4.60 15.14 14.86
N LEU A 171 -4.38 14.62 13.65
CA LEU A 171 -3.63 13.40 13.45
C LEU A 171 -2.14 13.62 13.77
N GLY A 172 -1.57 14.75 13.36
CA GLY A 172 -0.21 15.13 13.74
C GLY A 172 -0.05 15.29 15.25
N GLU A 173 -1.04 15.88 15.94
CA GLU A 173 -1.03 15.99 17.40
C GLU A 173 -1.09 14.61 18.09
N ALA A 174 -1.93 13.69 17.59
CA ALA A 174 -2.02 12.33 18.13
C ALA A 174 -0.74 11.51 17.90
N THR A 175 -0.11 11.68 16.73
CA THR A 175 1.07 10.88 16.34
C THR A 175 2.37 11.41 16.94
N PHE A 176 2.54 12.73 16.98
CA PHE A 176 3.81 13.38 17.34
C PHE A 176 3.72 14.29 18.58
N GLY A 177 2.55 14.43 19.19
CA GLY A 177 2.31 15.36 20.30
C GLY A 177 2.36 16.84 19.88
N LEU A 178 2.29 17.14 18.58
CA LEU A 178 2.36 18.49 18.03
C LEU A 178 1.26 18.72 17.01
N LYS A 179 0.70 19.93 16.99
CA LYS A 179 -0.19 20.34 15.90
C LYS A 179 0.61 20.45 14.62
N MET A 180 0.33 19.53 13.71
CA MET A 180 1.02 19.41 12.44
C MET A 180 0.00 19.20 11.33
N PRO A 181 0.07 19.96 10.23
CA PRO A 181 -0.72 19.64 9.06
C PRO A 181 -0.28 18.28 8.50
N GLY A 182 -1.21 17.56 7.93
CA GLY A 182 -0.96 16.32 7.23
C GLY A 182 -2.07 16.10 6.22
N TRP A 183 -1.70 15.67 5.02
CA TRP A 183 -2.61 15.18 4.01
C TRP A 183 -2.28 13.71 3.74
N VAL A 184 -3.26 12.87 3.94
CA VAL A 184 -3.08 11.42 3.96
C VAL A 184 -3.38 10.82 2.61
N THR A 185 -2.53 9.91 2.15
CA THR A 185 -2.82 8.92 1.10
C THR A 185 -2.78 7.54 1.72
N ASP A 186 -3.79 6.69 1.44
CA ASP A 186 -3.86 5.31 1.94
C ASP A 186 -4.43 4.38 0.86
N GLY A 187 -4.11 3.10 0.96
CA GLY A 187 -4.76 1.96 0.36
C GLY A 187 -5.08 2.06 -1.13
N PRO A 188 -4.09 2.17 -2.03
CA PRO A 188 -4.34 2.21 -3.47
C PRO A 188 -4.93 0.88 -3.98
N GLN A 189 -5.97 0.96 -4.81
CA GLN A 189 -6.53 -0.18 -5.52
C GLN A 189 -6.84 0.17 -6.96
N MET A 190 -6.11 -0.43 -7.88
CA MET A 190 -6.30 -0.20 -9.32
C MET A 190 -7.49 -0.97 -9.86
N PHE A 191 -8.22 -0.36 -10.78
CA PHE A 191 -9.31 -1.02 -11.48
C PHE A 191 -9.47 -0.49 -12.92
N ARG A 192 -10.16 -1.29 -13.74
CA ARG A 192 -10.66 -0.81 -15.04
C ARG A 192 -12.17 -0.86 -15.06
N THR A 193 -12.77 0.22 -15.53
CA THR A 193 -14.22 0.27 -15.75
C THR A 193 -14.61 -0.67 -16.90
N LYS A 194 -15.91 -0.96 -17.02
CA LYS A 194 -16.45 -1.73 -18.16
C LYS A 194 -16.18 -1.07 -19.52
N THR A 195 -15.93 0.23 -19.54
CA THR A 195 -15.59 1.00 -20.75
C THR A 195 -14.08 1.07 -20.98
N GLY A 196 -13.26 0.42 -20.15
CA GLY A 196 -11.81 0.36 -20.27
C GLY A 196 -11.04 1.53 -19.62
N LYS A 197 -11.73 2.49 -19.01
CA LYS A 197 -11.08 3.61 -18.32
C LYS A 197 -10.29 3.08 -17.11
N LEU A 198 -9.02 3.44 -16.98
CA LEU A 198 -8.20 3.10 -15.83
C LEU A 198 -8.50 4.04 -14.68
N GLY A 199 -8.76 3.49 -13.50
CA GLY A 199 -9.00 4.22 -12.29
C GLY A 199 -8.28 3.64 -11.10
N MET A 200 -8.21 4.42 -10.02
CA MET A 200 -7.70 4.02 -8.73
C MET A 200 -8.71 4.44 -7.65
N LEU A 201 -9.03 3.51 -6.76
CA LEU A 201 -9.60 3.82 -5.44
C LEU A 201 -8.44 4.00 -4.48
N TRP A 202 -8.55 4.99 -3.62
CA TRP A 202 -7.59 5.26 -2.56
C TRP A 202 -8.32 5.93 -1.39
N ALA A 203 -7.73 5.98 -0.23
CA ALA A 203 -8.40 6.54 0.93
C ALA A 203 -7.64 7.75 1.49
N THR A 204 -8.37 8.66 2.13
CA THR A 204 -7.83 9.89 2.69
C THR A 204 -8.77 10.48 3.75
N TRP A 205 -8.29 11.51 4.42
CA TRP A 205 -9.09 12.31 5.34
C TRP A 205 -9.60 13.59 4.67
N GLY A 206 -10.90 13.83 4.81
CA GLY A 206 -11.49 15.15 4.65
C GLY A 206 -11.39 15.93 5.96
N LYS A 207 -12.02 17.11 6.00
CA LYS A 207 -12.03 17.95 7.22
C LYS A 207 -12.71 17.29 8.42
N GLU A 208 -13.69 16.43 8.18
CA GLU A 208 -14.57 15.88 9.21
C GLU A 208 -14.50 14.35 9.33
N ARG A 209 -14.08 13.66 8.29
CA ARG A 209 -14.15 12.19 8.23
C ARG A 209 -13.16 11.59 7.24
N TYR A 210 -12.86 10.32 7.47
CA TYR A 210 -12.15 9.47 6.52
C TYR A 210 -13.08 9.09 5.37
N PHE A 211 -12.57 9.04 4.14
CA PHE A 211 -13.36 8.66 2.98
C PHE A 211 -12.53 7.95 1.92
N GLN A 212 -13.22 7.22 1.06
CA GLN A 212 -12.64 6.64 -0.12
C GLN A 212 -12.78 7.61 -1.29
N ALA A 213 -11.65 7.98 -1.86
CA ALA A 213 -11.53 8.80 -3.05
C ALA A 213 -11.41 7.93 -4.30
N ILE A 214 -11.66 8.53 -5.45
CA ILE A 214 -11.47 7.91 -6.74
C ILE A 214 -10.77 8.89 -7.69
N CYS A 215 -9.84 8.38 -8.47
CA CYS A 215 -9.22 9.14 -9.56
C CYS A 215 -9.12 8.29 -10.82
N TYR A 216 -8.90 8.95 -11.94
CA TYR A 216 -8.81 8.30 -13.24
C TYR A 216 -7.59 8.78 -14.02
N SER A 217 -6.93 7.84 -14.68
CA SER A 217 -5.87 8.17 -15.64
C SER A 217 -6.48 8.75 -16.91
N GLU A 218 -6.00 9.93 -17.33
CA GLU A 218 -6.40 10.58 -18.56
C GLU A 218 -5.84 9.86 -19.79
N SER A 219 -4.59 9.38 -19.71
CA SER A 219 -3.99 8.58 -20.78
C SER A 219 -4.52 7.14 -20.86
N GLY A 220 -5.17 6.66 -19.79
CA GLY A 220 -5.57 5.26 -19.63
C GLY A 220 -4.42 4.31 -19.27
N THR A 221 -3.24 4.87 -18.93
CA THR A 221 -2.05 4.14 -18.48
C THR A 221 -1.65 4.55 -17.06
N ILE A 222 -0.76 3.79 -16.41
CA ILE A 222 -0.25 4.11 -15.06
C ILE A 222 0.45 5.49 -15.01
N ALA A 223 1.04 5.93 -16.14
CA ALA A 223 1.74 7.21 -16.21
C ALA A 223 0.83 8.44 -16.02
N GLY A 224 -0.49 8.28 -16.10
CA GLY A 224 -1.43 9.38 -15.91
C GLY A 224 -1.48 10.36 -17.09
N PRO A 225 -1.74 11.68 -16.87
CA PRO A 225 -1.99 12.28 -15.55
C PRO A 225 -3.24 11.71 -14.85
N TRP A 226 -3.25 11.80 -13.51
CA TRP A 226 -4.34 11.31 -12.68
C TRP A 226 -5.28 12.43 -12.27
N ILE A 227 -6.53 12.32 -12.70
CA ILE A 227 -7.55 13.33 -12.45
C ILE A 227 -8.40 12.89 -11.26
N GLN A 228 -8.39 13.67 -10.19
CA GLN A 228 -9.16 13.42 -8.99
C GLN A 228 -10.64 13.73 -9.21
N GLU A 229 -11.53 12.81 -8.80
CA GLU A 229 -12.95 13.13 -8.69
C GLU A 229 -13.17 14.01 -7.46
N PRO A 230 -13.93 15.11 -7.57
CA PRO A 230 -14.06 16.07 -6.48
C PRO A 230 -14.90 15.55 -5.30
N GLU A 231 -15.83 14.64 -5.57
CA GLU A 231 -16.72 14.10 -4.53
C GLU A 231 -16.17 12.76 -3.98
N PRO A 232 -16.30 12.52 -2.68
CA PRO A 232 -15.98 11.22 -2.10
C PRO A 232 -16.78 10.09 -2.77
N PHE A 233 -16.08 9.02 -3.15
CA PHE A 233 -16.73 7.82 -3.70
C PHE A 233 -17.56 7.10 -2.62
N LEU A 234 -16.96 6.94 -1.44
CA LEU A 234 -17.62 6.39 -0.26
C LEU A 234 -17.10 7.14 0.96
N ALA A 235 -18.00 7.67 1.77
CA ALA A 235 -17.63 8.30 3.03
C ALA A 235 -18.12 7.44 4.19
N ASP A 236 -17.31 7.36 5.24
CA ASP A 236 -17.74 6.72 6.47
C ASP A 236 -18.91 7.51 7.07
N ASN A 237 -20.05 6.85 7.16
CA ASN A 237 -21.26 7.37 7.80
C ASN A 237 -21.47 6.78 9.20
N SER A 238 -20.49 6.04 9.73
CA SER A 238 -20.51 5.57 11.10
C SER A 238 -20.35 6.78 12.04
N GLY A 239 -21.46 7.45 12.29
CA GLY A 239 -21.59 8.40 13.39
C GLY A 239 -21.80 7.65 14.69
#